data_090ebe87adf8f6b4dd36c4e181b61119
#
_entry.id   090ebe87adf8f6b4dd36c4e181b61119
#
_cell.length_a   1.000
_cell.length_b   1.000
_cell.length_c   1.000
_cell.angle_alpha   90.00
_cell.angle_beta   90.00
_cell.angle_gamma   90.00
#
_symmetry.space_group_name_H-M   'P 1'
#
loop_
_entity.id
_entity.type
_entity.pdbx_description
1 polymer ?
#
loop_
_entity_poly.entity_id
_entity_poly.type
_entity_poly.pdbx_seq_one_letter_code
_entity_poly.pdbx_strand_id
1 'polypeptide(L)'
;MASPAELEALKAEILSLTRRYAASAHRAFRPAGDPLRPAFDSKGGSIPYAGRVFTEDEVEAAVSSTLDFWLTLGNEGEAFQKELAGFLGVRACLAVNSGSSANLLALSALTSHLLPATKRLQPGDEVITCAAGFPTTVTPILQNGCIPVFIDNDPLTGNLVVDQLEAA
;
A
#
# COMPACT_ATOMS: atom_id res chain seq x y z
N MET A 1 -9.20 22.04 -34.09
CA MET A 1 -9.01 21.52 -32.71
C MET A 1 -10.36 21.12 -32.17
N ALA A 2 -10.47 20.01 -31.48
CA ALA A 2 -11.72 19.57 -30.87
C ALA A 2 -12.17 20.58 -29.79
N SER A 3 -13.47 20.79 -29.67
CA SER A 3 -14.05 21.63 -28.61
C SER A 3 -13.95 20.91 -27.25
N PRO A 4 -14.06 21.65 -26.13
CA PRO A 4 -14.09 21.02 -24.79
C PRO A 4 -15.19 19.93 -24.67
N ALA A 5 -16.36 20.15 -25.22
CA ALA A 5 -17.45 19.17 -25.20
C ALA A 5 -17.14 17.90 -26.02
N GLU A 6 -16.46 18.04 -27.16
CA GLU A 6 -15.99 16.89 -27.95
C GLU A 6 -14.91 16.11 -27.20
N LEU A 7 -14.01 16.78 -26.48
CA LEU A 7 -12.96 16.11 -25.67
C LEU A 7 -13.58 15.33 -24.51
N GLU A 8 -14.55 15.89 -23.81
CA GLU A 8 -15.28 15.19 -22.75
C GLU A 8 -16.05 13.97 -23.28
N ALA A 9 -16.69 14.09 -24.46
CA ALA A 9 -17.36 12.97 -25.08
C ALA A 9 -16.39 11.83 -25.46
N LEU A 10 -15.22 12.18 -26.01
CA LEU A 10 -14.16 11.22 -26.31
C LEU A 10 -13.60 10.55 -25.05
N LYS A 11 -13.39 11.31 -23.99
CA LYS A 11 -12.95 10.77 -22.69
C LYS A 11 -13.97 9.77 -22.16
N ALA A 12 -15.26 10.10 -22.18
CA ALA A 12 -16.33 9.20 -21.75
C ALA A 12 -16.37 7.90 -22.56
N GLU A 13 -16.14 7.97 -23.89
CA GLU A 13 -16.07 6.79 -24.74
C GLU A 13 -14.87 5.90 -24.39
N ILE A 14 -13.68 6.47 -24.20
CA ILE A 14 -12.47 5.74 -23.78
C ILE A 14 -12.72 5.04 -22.43
N LEU A 15 -13.30 5.71 -21.47
CA LEU A 15 -13.60 5.15 -20.15
C LEU A 15 -14.63 4.02 -20.24
N SER A 16 -15.67 4.16 -21.08
CA SER A 16 -16.64 3.10 -21.35
C SER A 16 -16.00 1.85 -21.93
N LEU A 17 -15.11 2.01 -22.92
CA LEU A 17 -14.34 0.91 -23.51
C LEU A 17 -13.40 0.28 -22.48
N THR A 18 -12.76 1.08 -21.66
CA THR A 18 -11.88 0.62 -20.58
C THR A 18 -12.63 -0.25 -19.57
N ARG A 19 -13.81 0.15 -19.11
CA ARG A 19 -14.68 -0.65 -18.24
C ARG A 19 -15.03 -1.99 -18.88
N ARG A 20 -15.46 -2.00 -20.11
CA ARG A 20 -15.83 -3.22 -20.84
C ARG A 20 -14.66 -4.18 -20.99
N TYR A 21 -13.47 -3.66 -21.29
CA TYR A 21 -12.26 -4.45 -21.37
C TYR A 21 -11.89 -5.04 -20.00
N ALA A 22 -11.80 -4.19 -18.96
CA ALA A 22 -11.41 -4.61 -17.62
C ALA A 22 -12.37 -5.65 -17.02
N ALA A 23 -13.68 -5.45 -17.17
CA ALA A 23 -14.71 -6.40 -16.73
C ALA A 23 -14.57 -7.76 -17.39
N SER A 24 -14.07 -7.81 -18.62
CA SER A 24 -13.88 -9.05 -19.38
C SER A 24 -12.53 -9.72 -19.10
N ALA A 25 -11.44 -8.92 -19.08
CA ALA A 25 -10.07 -9.40 -19.02
C ALA A 25 -9.62 -9.80 -17.59
N HIS A 26 -10.18 -9.15 -16.55
CA HIS A 26 -9.68 -9.26 -15.20
C HIS A 26 -10.60 -9.98 -14.21
N ARG A 27 -11.45 -10.88 -14.71
CA ARG A 27 -12.46 -11.61 -13.91
C ARG A 27 -11.88 -12.33 -12.68
N ALA A 28 -10.69 -12.92 -12.82
CA ALA A 28 -10.03 -13.67 -11.74
C ALA A 28 -9.65 -12.80 -10.52
N PHE A 29 -9.52 -11.48 -10.71
CA PHE A 29 -9.10 -10.55 -9.67
C PHE A 29 -10.26 -9.87 -8.93
N ARG A 30 -11.50 -10.13 -9.34
CA ARG A 30 -12.68 -9.55 -8.70
C ARG A 30 -12.83 -10.03 -7.25
N PRO A 31 -13.49 -9.24 -6.38
CA PRO A 31 -13.76 -9.62 -4.99
C PRO A 31 -14.39 -11.01 -4.85
N ALA A 32 -14.15 -11.67 -3.73
CA ALA A 32 -14.85 -12.91 -3.41
C ALA A 32 -16.37 -12.66 -3.34
N GLY A 33 -17.15 -13.52 -4.00
CA GLY A 33 -18.60 -13.34 -4.08
C GLY A 33 -19.09 -12.47 -5.25
N ASP A 34 -18.21 -11.83 -6.01
CA ASP A 34 -18.59 -11.15 -7.24
C ASP A 34 -19.11 -12.18 -8.28
N PRO A 35 -20.31 -11.98 -8.86
CA PRO A 35 -20.92 -12.95 -9.78
C PRO A 35 -20.15 -13.14 -11.08
N LEU A 36 -19.28 -12.20 -11.44
CA LEU A 36 -18.42 -12.29 -12.64
C LEU A 36 -17.09 -12.98 -12.35
N ARG A 37 -16.76 -13.25 -11.08
CA ARG A 37 -15.54 -13.97 -10.73
C ARG A 37 -15.69 -15.45 -11.04
N PRO A 38 -14.80 -16.07 -11.84
CA PRO A 38 -14.84 -17.50 -12.08
C PRO A 38 -14.60 -18.30 -10.79
N ALA A 39 -15.22 -19.46 -10.68
CA ALA A 39 -14.93 -20.39 -9.60
C ALA A 39 -13.45 -20.79 -9.62
N PHE A 40 -12.89 -21.02 -8.45
CA PHE A 40 -11.51 -21.49 -8.33
C PHE A 40 -11.38 -22.90 -8.90
N ASP A 41 -10.44 -23.09 -9.83
CA ASP A 41 -10.10 -24.42 -10.35
C ASP A 41 -9.13 -25.11 -9.40
N SER A 42 -9.63 -26.06 -8.62
CA SER A 42 -8.82 -26.83 -7.66
C SER A 42 -7.83 -27.80 -8.29
N LYS A 43 -7.95 -28.06 -9.61
CA LYS A 43 -7.08 -29.02 -10.32
C LYS A 43 -5.93 -28.37 -11.07
N GLY A 44 -6.11 -27.12 -11.54
CA GLY A 44 -5.12 -26.42 -12.34
C GLY A 44 -4.91 -24.96 -11.92
N GLY A 45 -5.71 -24.45 -10.98
CA GLY A 45 -5.63 -23.08 -10.50
C GLY A 45 -4.37 -22.81 -9.66
N SER A 46 -3.70 -21.69 -9.91
CA SER A 46 -2.60 -21.21 -9.09
C SER A 46 -3.14 -20.43 -7.89
N ILE A 47 -2.60 -20.70 -6.70
CA ILE A 47 -2.85 -19.89 -5.50
C ILE A 47 -1.73 -18.85 -5.41
N PRO A 48 -2.00 -17.56 -5.69
CA PRO A 48 -0.98 -16.53 -5.57
C PRO A 48 -0.68 -16.27 -4.07
N TYR A 49 0.59 -16.03 -3.75
CA TYR A 49 0.99 -15.65 -2.38
C TYR A 49 0.42 -14.29 -1.95
N ALA A 50 0.16 -13.41 -2.91
CA ALA A 50 -0.51 -12.13 -2.71
C ALA A 50 -1.46 -11.89 -3.89
N GLY A 51 -2.74 -11.72 -3.61
CA GLY A 51 -3.77 -11.51 -4.62
C GLY A 51 -4.03 -10.02 -4.84
N ARG A 52 -4.11 -9.62 -6.10
CA ARG A 52 -4.71 -8.33 -6.45
C ARG A 52 -6.23 -8.50 -6.43
N VAL A 53 -6.92 -7.56 -5.82
CA VAL A 53 -8.39 -7.52 -5.83
C VAL A 53 -8.80 -6.16 -6.38
N PHE A 54 -9.45 -6.16 -7.52
CA PHE A 54 -9.91 -4.94 -8.21
C PHE A 54 -11.02 -5.26 -9.21
N THR A 55 -11.72 -4.23 -9.63
CA THR A 55 -12.78 -4.28 -10.62
C THR A 55 -12.44 -3.36 -11.81
N GLU A 56 -13.41 -3.12 -12.67
CA GLU A 56 -13.32 -2.09 -13.70
C GLU A 56 -13.23 -0.67 -13.15
N ASP A 57 -13.69 -0.43 -11.91
CA ASP A 57 -13.70 0.91 -11.30
C ASP A 57 -12.29 1.43 -11.05
N GLU A 58 -11.41 0.61 -10.52
CA GLU A 58 -10.00 0.98 -10.29
C GLU A 58 -9.25 1.19 -11.60
N VAL A 59 -9.54 0.38 -12.63
CA VAL A 59 -8.90 0.52 -13.95
C VAL A 59 -9.38 1.79 -14.66
N GLU A 60 -10.68 2.10 -14.58
CA GLU A 60 -11.25 3.33 -15.13
C GLU A 60 -10.66 4.57 -14.46
N ALA A 61 -10.58 4.59 -13.13
CA ALA A 61 -10.01 5.70 -12.38
C ALA A 61 -8.55 5.97 -12.76
N ALA A 62 -7.74 4.90 -12.93
CA ALA A 62 -6.35 5.01 -13.37
C ALA A 62 -6.25 5.59 -14.79
N VAL A 63 -7.09 5.13 -15.74
CA VAL A 63 -7.11 5.64 -17.11
C VAL A 63 -7.60 7.09 -17.13
N SER A 64 -8.64 7.43 -16.37
CA SER A 64 -9.13 8.80 -16.26
C SER A 64 -8.04 9.77 -15.80
N SER A 65 -7.33 9.42 -14.73
CA SER A 65 -6.22 10.22 -14.21
C SER A 65 -5.09 10.38 -15.24
N THR A 66 -4.79 9.33 -16.02
CA THR A 66 -3.80 9.36 -17.09
C THR A 66 -4.22 10.26 -18.25
N LEU A 67 -5.50 10.26 -18.63
CA LEU A 67 -6.04 11.14 -19.69
C LEU A 67 -5.96 12.61 -19.29
N ASP A 68 -6.12 12.92 -18.00
CA ASP A 68 -5.89 14.26 -17.46
C ASP A 68 -4.40 14.63 -17.35
N PHE A 69 -3.54 13.71 -17.75
CA PHE A 69 -2.08 13.79 -17.69
C PHE A 69 -1.55 14.09 -16.27
N TRP A 70 -2.27 13.65 -15.26
CA TRP A 70 -1.87 13.83 -13.88
C TRP A 70 -1.05 12.60 -13.43
N LEU A 71 0.27 12.69 -13.59
CA LEU A 71 1.20 11.58 -13.37
C LEU A 71 1.92 11.64 -12.00
N THR A 72 1.48 12.55 -11.12
CA THR A 72 1.95 12.68 -9.74
C THR A 72 0.79 12.43 -8.77
N LEU A 73 0.95 12.78 -7.48
CA LEU A 73 -0.05 12.51 -6.45
C LEU A 73 -1.46 13.03 -6.79
N GLY A 74 -1.57 14.30 -7.23
CA GLY A 74 -2.80 14.91 -7.69
C GLY A 74 -3.99 14.84 -6.74
N ASN A 75 -5.16 15.17 -7.26
CA ASN A 75 -6.40 15.20 -6.49
C ASN A 75 -6.78 13.84 -5.89
N GLU A 76 -6.57 12.75 -6.65
CA GLU A 76 -6.87 11.38 -6.19
C GLU A 76 -5.98 10.99 -5.00
N GLY A 77 -4.71 11.35 -5.05
CA GLY A 77 -3.80 11.09 -3.94
C GLY A 77 -4.11 11.93 -2.70
N GLU A 78 -4.50 13.18 -2.87
CA GLU A 78 -4.95 14.04 -1.76
C GLU A 78 -6.24 13.51 -1.12
N ALA A 79 -7.21 13.10 -1.94
CA ALA A 79 -8.45 12.49 -1.47
C ALA A 79 -8.16 11.21 -0.69
N PHE A 80 -7.32 10.32 -1.23
CA PHE A 80 -6.89 9.09 -0.57
C PHE A 80 -6.26 9.35 0.80
N GLN A 81 -5.31 10.28 0.88
CA GLN A 81 -4.66 10.65 2.16
C GLN A 81 -5.67 11.13 3.20
N LYS A 82 -6.62 11.97 2.78
CA LYS A 82 -7.65 12.52 3.64
C LYS A 82 -8.64 11.45 4.13
N GLU A 83 -9.13 10.62 3.22
CA GLU A 83 -10.08 9.55 3.52
C GLU A 83 -9.46 8.49 4.42
N LEU A 84 -8.22 8.06 4.13
CA LEU A 84 -7.50 7.10 4.94
C LEU A 84 -7.19 7.65 6.34
N ALA A 85 -6.83 8.91 6.46
CA ALA A 85 -6.64 9.56 7.77
C ALA A 85 -7.94 9.54 8.58
N GLY A 86 -9.08 9.86 7.94
CA GLY A 86 -10.41 9.78 8.57
C GLY A 86 -10.79 8.37 9.00
N PHE A 87 -10.56 7.37 8.15
CA PHE A 87 -10.84 5.97 8.44
C PHE A 87 -10.01 5.44 9.63
N LEU A 88 -8.73 5.81 9.71
CA LEU A 88 -7.82 5.41 10.79
C LEU A 88 -7.97 6.26 12.06
N GLY A 89 -8.72 7.35 12.03
CA GLY A 89 -8.86 8.28 13.15
C GLY A 89 -7.56 9.01 13.50
N VAL A 90 -6.67 9.22 12.51
CA VAL A 90 -5.40 9.92 12.69
C VAL A 90 -5.45 11.32 12.08
N ARG A 91 -4.53 12.20 12.52
CA ARG A 91 -4.50 13.60 12.07
C ARG A 91 -4.17 13.74 10.58
N ALA A 92 -3.30 12.88 10.05
CA ALA A 92 -2.86 12.93 8.67
C ALA A 92 -2.31 11.57 8.24
N CYS A 93 -2.43 11.29 6.95
CA CYS A 93 -1.73 10.21 6.24
C CYS A 93 -0.90 10.82 5.12
N LEU A 94 0.24 10.21 4.82
CA LEU A 94 1.10 10.57 3.71
C LEU A 94 1.27 9.37 2.80
N ALA A 95 0.86 9.50 1.55
CA ALA A 95 1.07 8.46 0.56
C ALA A 95 2.53 8.44 0.09
N VAL A 96 3.09 7.26 -0.04
CA VAL A 96 4.43 7.00 -0.58
C VAL A 96 4.33 5.91 -1.66
N ASN A 97 5.39 5.74 -2.43
CA ASN A 97 5.40 4.84 -3.58
C ASN A 97 5.38 3.33 -3.23
N SER A 98 5.64 2.97 -1.98
CA SER A 98 5.66 1.56 -1.54
C SER A 98 5.60 1.44 -0.02
N GLY A 99 5.21 0.24 0.49
CA GLY A 99 5.31 -0.08 1.92
C GLY A 99 6.74 -0.01 2.46
N SER A 100 7.73 -0.35 1.63
CA SER A 100 9.16 -0.21 1.99
C SER A 100 9.53 1.24 2.26
N SER A 101 9.08 2.16 1.42
CA SER A 101 9.28 3.60 1.63
C SER A 101 8.49 4.12 2.84
N ALA A 102 7.30 3.55 3.10
CA ALA A 102 6.53 3.88 4.30
C ALA A 102 7.27 3.51 5.58
N ASN A 103 7.85 2.31 5.65
CA ASN A 103 8.65 1.86 6.78
C ASN A 103 9.89 2.77 7.00
N LEU A 104 10.60 3.09 5.91
CA LEU A 104 11.76 3.97 5.99
C LEU A 104 11.37 5.36 6.49
N LEU A 105 10.31 5.95 5.91
CA LEU A 105 9.83 7.27 6.32
C LEU A 105 9.36 7.29 7.76
N ALA A 106 8.60 6.27 8.20
CA ALA A 106 8.11 6.17 9.56
C ALA A 106 9.25 6.12 10.58
N LEU A 107 10.26 5.28 10.35
CA LEU A 107 11.40 5.19 11.27
C LEU A 107 12.26 6.47 11.22
N SER A 108 12.53 7.00 10.02
CA SER A 108 13.29 8.25 9.87
C SER A 108 12.59 9.45 10.51
N ALA A 109 11.26 9.48 10.55
CA ALA A 109 10.52 10.53 11.25
C ALA A 109 10.82 10.54 12.76
N LEU A 110 11.13 9.39 13.36
CA LEU A 110 11.50 9.30 14.79
C LEU A 110 12.89 9.87 15.10
N THR A 111 13.74 10.05 14.08
CA THR A 111 15.06 10.70 14.24
C THR A 111 15.00 12.22 14.09
N SER A 112 13.83 12.77 13.79
CA SER A 112 13.63 14.19 13.47
C SER A 112 14.01 15.11 14.62
N HIS A 113 14.76 16.18 14.32
CA HIS A 113 15.09 17.23 15.30
C HIS A 113 13.86 18.02 15.80
N LEU A 114 12.70 17.85 15.17
CA LEU A 114 11.42 18.42 15.62
C LEU A 114 10.86 17.67 16.83
N LEU A 115 11.33 16.46 17.10
CA LEU A 115 10.96 15.72 18.30
C LEU A 115 11.79 16.17 19.51
N PRO A 116 11.22 16.15 20.73
CA PRO A 116 12.00 16.32 21.95
C PRO A 116 13.19 15.35 21.99
N ALA A 117 14.35 15.80 22.44
CA ALA A 117 15.56 14.98 22.46
C ALA A 117 15.37 13.64 23.21
N THR A 118 14.52 13.62 24.25
CA THR A 118 14.20 12.43 25.05
C THR A 118 13.28 11.42 24.35
N LYS A 119 12.71 11.78 23.20
CA LYS A 119 11.82 10.93 22.39
C LYS A 119 12.38 10.66 21.00
N ARG A 120 13.55 11.21 20.73
CA ARG A 120 14.20 11.10 19.42
C ARG A 120 15.06 9.85 19.37
N LEU A 121 14.86 9.05 18.35
CA LEU A 121 15.72 7.93 18.04
C LEU A 121 17.10 8.43 17.61
N GLN A 122 18.16 7.85 18.18
CA GLN A 122 19.56 8.20 17.91
C GLN A 122 20.30 7.04 17.28
N PRO A 123 21.35 7.27 16.49
CA PRO A 123 22.24 6.20 16.06
C PRO A 123 22.78 5.42 17.27
N GLY A 124 22.70 4.09 17.20
CA GLY A 124 23.07 3.18 18.28
C GLY A 124 21.91 2.76 19.18
N ASP A 125 20.75 3.40 19.08
CA ASP A 125 19.55 2.93 19.79
C ASP A 125 19.08 1.57 19.25
N GLU A 126 18.59 0.73 20.14
CA GLU A 126 18.04 -0.57 19.81
C GLU A 126 16.59 -0.47 19.36
N VAL A 127 16.26 -1.23 18.30
CA VAL A 127 14.89 -1.30 17.76
C VAL A 127 14.48 -2.76 17.63
N ILE A 128 13.51 -3.16 18.42
CA ILE A 128 12.99 -4.53 18.41
C ILE A 128 12.24 -4.79 17.08
N THR A 129 12.51 -5.93 16.48
CA THR A 129 11.89 -6.36 15.23
C THR A 129 11.69 -7.86 15.19
N CYS A 130 10.87 -8.36 14.26
CA CYS A 130 10.66 -9.80 14.10
C CYS A 130 11.81 -10.47 13.32
N ALA A 131 12.16 -11.69 13.72
CA ALA A 131 13.19 -12.49 13.06
C ALA A 131 12.72 -13.00 11.67
N ALA A 132 11.43 -13.32 11.54
CA ALA A 132 10.83 -13.73 10.27
C ALA A 132 9.95 -12.61 9.71
N GLY A 133 10.44 -11.93 8.68
CA GLY A 133 9.73 -10.81 8.07
C GLY A 133 10.34 -10.39 6.73
N PHE A 134 9.77 -9.35 6.13
CA PHE A 134 10.30 -8.81 4.90
C PHE A 134 11.56 -7.97 5.16
N PRO A 135 12.58 -8.00 4.30
CA PRO A 135 13.85 -7.27 4.54
C PRO A 135 13.67 -5.79 4.86
N THR A 136 12.67 -5.15 4.26
CA THR A 136 12.38 -3.71 4.47
C THR A 136 11.72 -3.41 5.82
N THR A 137 11.47 -4.41 6.66
CA THR A 137 11.15 -4.21 8.09
C THR A 137 12.42 -3.92 8.88
N VAL A 138 13.55 -4.52 8.51
CA VAL A 138 14.85 -4.40 9.19
C VAL A 138 15.71 -3.28 8.59
N THR A 139 15.76 -3.17 7.27
CA THR A 139 16.64 -2.23 6.55
C THR A 139 16.55 -0.78 7.05
N PRO A 140 15.36 -0.19 7.33
CA PRO A 140 15.27 1.16 7.86
C PRO A 140 15.95 1.36 9.21
N ILE A 141 16.03 0.33 10.05
CA ILE A 141 16.72 0.36 11.34
C ILE A 141 18.21 0.65 11.10
N LEU A 142 18.81 -0.15 10.23
CA LEU A 142 20.23 0.00 9.84
C LEU A 142 20.50 1.33 9.13
N GLN A 143 19.59 1.76 8.23
CA GLN A 143 19.73 3.00 7.48
C GLN A 143 19.71 4.25 8.39
N ASN A 144 19.04 4.18 9.53
CA ASN A 144 19.02 5.23 10.53
C ASN A 144 20.14 5.07 11.60
N GLY A 145 21.06 4.13 11.40
CA GLY A 145 22.19 3.91 12.32
C GLY A 145 21.80 3.20 13.61
N CYS A 146 20.60 2.64 13.69
CA CYS A 146 20.10 1.91 14.84
C CYS A 146 20.48 0.43 14.80
N ILE A 147 20.33 -0.27 15.92
CA ILE A 147 20.67 -1.68 16.08
C ILE A 147 19.38 -2.51 16.08
N PRO A 148 19.17 -3.44 15.11
CA PRO A 148 18.03 -4.31 15.15
C PRO A 148 18.20 -5.38 16.24
N VAL A 149 17.21 -5.51 17.11
CA VAL A 149 17.11 -6.57 18.11
C VAL A 149 16.00 -7.52 17.69
N PHE A 150 16.36 -8.78 17.43
CA PHE A 150 15.43 -9.75 16.88
C PHE A 150 14.75 -10.56 17.97
N ILE A 151 13.44 -10.70 17.87
CA ILE A 151 12.64 -11.66 18.62
C ILE A 151 11.94 -12.62 17.67
N ASP A 152 11.64 -13.82 18.16
CA ASP A 152 11.04 -14.89 17.35
C ASP A 152 9.58 -14.63 16.99
N ASN A 153 9.14 -15.33 15.95
CA ASN A 153 7.75 -15.45 15.60
C ASN A 153 7.20 -16.80 16.07
N ASP A 154 6.02 -16.79 16.63
CA ASP A 154 5.27 -18.01 16.94
C ASP A 154 4.90 -18.73 15.63
N PRO A 155 5.33 -19.98 15.44
CA PRO A 155 5.13 -20.71 14.18
C PRO A 155 3.66 -21.04 13.88
N LEU A 156 2.78 -20.98 14.87
CA LEU A 156 1.35 -21.26 14.69
C LEU A 156 0.55 -20.02 14.29
N THR A 157 0.91 -18.87 14.86
CA THR A 157 0.18 -17.61 14.62
C THR A 157 0.89 -16.67 13.65
N GLY A 158 2.21 -16.84 13.45
CA GLY A 158 3.06 -15.92 12.69
C GLY A 158 3.34 -14.59 13.40
N ASN A 159 2.78 -14.38 14.59
CA ASN A 159 2.98 -13.16 15.37
C ASN A 159 4.27 -13.21 16.20
N LEU A 160 4.70 -12.05 16.69
CA LEU A 160 5.82 -11.94 17.61
C LEU A 160 5.57 -12.74 18.90
N VAL A 161 6.61 -13.38 19.43
CA VAL A 161 6.59 -14.01 20.76
C VAL A 161 6.71 -12.92 21.81
N VAL A 162 5.59 -12.46 22.32
CA VAL A 162 5.48 -11.29 23.22
C VAL A 162 6.30 -11.47 24.51
N ASP A 163 6.41 -12.70 25.01
CA ASP A 163 7.17 -13.01 26.22
C ASP A 163 8.69 -12.76 26.10
N GLN A 164 9.19 -12.57 24.87
CA GLN A 164 10.59 -12.23 24.62
C GLN A 164 10.86 -10.71 24.68
N LEU A 165 9.82 -9.87 24.70
CA LEU A 165 9.98 -8.40 24.64
C LEU A 165 10.76 -7.81 25.80
N GLU A 166 10.62 -8.36 27.03
CA GLU A 166 11.33 -7.85 28.23
C GLU A 166 12.79 -8.27 28.26
N ALA A 167 13.15 -9.31 27.55
CA ALA A 167 14.52 -9.84 27.50
C ALA A 167 15.33 -9.27 26.32
N ALA A 168 14.64 -8.72 25.34
CA ALA A 168 15.21 -8.07 24.17
C ALA A 168 15.53 -6.61 24.47
#